data_bcce4f2224156f18ca02618af3d5de3a
#
_entry.id   bcce4f2224156f18ca02618af3d5de3a
#
_cell.length_a   1.000
_cell.length_b   1.000
_cell.length_c   1.000
_cell.angle_alpha   90.00
_cell.angle_beta   90.00
_cell.angle_gamma   90.00
#
_symmetry.space_group_name_H-M   'P 1'
#
loop_
_entity.id
_entity.type
_entity.pdbx_description
1 polymer ?
#
loop_
_entity_poly.entity_id
_entity_poly.type
_entity_poly.pdbx_seq_one_letter_code
_entity_poly.pdbx_strand_id
1 'polypeptide(L)'
;ETGTEAQLKECKDKFRGQRCFIVGYKEGVKLDELNLLFNEKCISYNGICKFFSKTPLRPTQYILSNAEHYLGNGKYIEAMDSFVASNVTVFEDKFAKKPTYFNIMGNGFIPQLPSFGSTQHSEALRRVDDLYIALQLALYEGFSEIYIYGFDGIYDAQITSYEEALVNDEKKYDYPEEAQTLLKNVKTYASSAGVSIYNMSGIDSLNMFESRTFDQIDFSTTKLLSKI
;
A
#
# COMPACT_ATOMS: atom_id res chain seq x y z
N GLU A 1 -23.24 -6.48 -11.35
CA GLU A 1 -22.04 -6.09 -10.61
C GLU A 1 -21.34 -7.36 -10.11
N THR A 2 -20.05 -7.47 -10.36
CA THR A 2 -19.24 -8.51 -9.75
C THR A 2 -19.12 -8.24 -8.24
N GLY A 3 -18.98 -9.28 -7.42
CA GLY A 3 -18.84 -9.10 -5.96
C GLY A 3 -17.70 -8.15 -5.59
N THR A 4 -16.67 -8.07 -6.42
CA THR A 4 -15.51 -7.17 -6.30
C THR A 4 -15.90 -5.70 -6.46
N GLU A 5 -16.76 -5.36 -7.42
CA GLU A 5 -17.20 -3.96 -7.62
C GLU A 5 -18.03 -3.46 -6.45
N ALA A 6 -18.88 -4.31 -5.90
CA ALA A 6 -19.68 -3.97 -4.72
C ALA A 6 -18.80 -3.69 -3.50
N GLN A 7 -17.80 -4.56 -3.23
CA GLN A 7 -16.85 -4.37 -2.13
C GLN A 7 -16.04 -3.08 -2.27
N LEU A 8 -15.61 -2.75 -3.49
CA LEU A 8 -14.87 -1.52 -3.74
C LEU A 8 -15.73 -0.27 -3.51
N LYS A 9 -17.00 -0.31 -3.91
CA LYS A 9 -17.95 0.80 -3.65
C LYS A 9 -18.15 1.07 -2.16
N GLU A 10 -18.14 0.03 -1.32
CA GLU A 10 -18.22 0.17 0.14
C GLU A 10 -17.01 0.88 0.75
N CYS A 11 -15.87 0.88 0.06
CA CYS A 11 -14.66 1.57 0.51
C CYS A 11 -14.71 3.07 0.19
N LYS A 12 -15.54 3.52 -0.74
CA LYS A 12 -15.56 4.92 -1.17
C LYS A 12 -15.89 5.86 -0.02
N ASP A 13 -15.02 6.83 0.20
CA ASP A 13 -15.17 7.86 1.24
C ASP A 13 -15.32 7.32 2.69
N LYS A 14 -15.02 6.05 2.90
CA LYS A 14 -15.19 5.35 4.19
C LYS A 14 -14.43 6.00 5.34
N PHE A 15 -13.31 6.61 5.05
CA PHE A 15 -12.42 7.24 6.02
C PHE A 15 -12.29 8.75 5.79
N ARG A 16 -13.33 9.37 5.24
CA ARG A 16 -13.33 10.80 4.92
C ARG A 16 -12.85 11.66 6.09
N GLY A 17 -11.87 12.51 5.81
CA GLY A 17 -11.31 13.45 6.78
C GLY A 17 -10.37 12.85 7.83
N GLN A 18 -10.13 11.53 7.78
CA GLN A 18 -9.15 10.88 8.65
C GLN A 18 -7.76 10.90 8.01
N ARG A 19 -6.75 10.53 8.80
CA ARG A 19 -5.39 10.27 8.32
C ARG A 19 -5.14 8.79 8.11
N CYS A 20 -4.20 8.46 7.21
CA CYS A 20 -3.66 7.11 7.10
C CYS A 20 -2.16 7.12 6.89
N PHE A 21 -1.55 5.96 7.15
CA PHE A 21 -0.15 5.67 6.89
C PHE A 21 -0.05 4.60 5.80
N ILE A 22 0.64 4.91 4.72
CA ILE A 22 1.06 3.90 3.75
C ILE A 22 2.39 3.36 4.26
N VAL A 23 2.39 2.09 4.69
CA VAL A 23 3.52 1.48 5.39
C VAL A 23 4.13 0.41 4.52
N GLY A 24 5.32 0.69 4.02
CA GLY A 24 6.15 -0.27 3.30
C GLY A 24 6.94 -1.19 4.23
N TYR A 25 7.83 -1.98 3.66
CA TYR A 25 8.58 -3.03 4.37
C TYR A 25 10.08 -2.95 4.11
N LYS A 26 10.53 -1.83 3.61
CA LYS A 26 11.90 -1.64 3.12
C LYS A 26 12.88 -1.33 4.25
N GLU A 27 14.15 -1.25 3.89
CA GLU A 27 15.23 -0.91 4.80
C GLU A 27 14.95 0.45 5.48
N GLY A 28 15.26 0.54 6.78
CA GLY A 28 14.99 1.75 7.58
C GLY A 28 13.68 1.72 8.37
N VAL A 29 12.78 0.76 8.13
CA VAL A 29 11.58 0.57 8.96
C VAL A 29 11.98 0.08 10.35
N LYS A 30 11.56 0.82 11.41
CA LYS A 30 11.85 0.51 12.80
C LYS A 30 10.63 -0.04 13.53
N LEU A 31 10.84 -1.01 14.41
CA LEU A 31 9.76 -1.67 15.15
C LEU A 31 9.05 -0.74 16.13
N ASP A 32 9.77 0.14 16.79
CA ASP A 32 9.21 1.15 17.70
C ASP A 32 8.31 2.15 16.96
N GLU A 33 8.70 2.56 15.76
CA GLU A 33 7.88 3.40 14.89
C GLU A 33 6.63 2.65 14.42
N LEU A 34 6.73 1.38 14.03
CA LEU A 34 5.58 0.55 13.69
C LEU A 34 4.60 0.38 14.86
N ASN A 35 5.12 0.31 16.09
CA ASN A 35 4.28 0.20 17.29
C ASN A 35 3.47 1.48 17.58
N LEU A 36 3.94 2.65 17.13
CA LEU A 36 3.15 3.89 17.21
C LEU A 36 1.91 3.84 16.30
N LEU A 37 2.00 3.07 15.22
CA LEU A 37 0.95 2.96 14.20
C LEU A 37 -0.13 1.92 14.55
N PHE A 38 -0.05 1.24 15.67
CA PHE A 38 -0.93 0.12 16.04
C PHE A 38 -2.43 0.46 15.96
N ASN A 39 -2.82 1.68 16.32
CA ASN A 39 -4.20 2.14 16.30
C ASN A 39 -4.53 3.07 15.12
N GLU A 40 -3.58 3.26 14.19
CA GLU A 40 -3.79 4.11 13.03
C GLU A 40 -4.41 3.32 11.87
N LYS A 41 -5.01 4.05 10.93
CA LYS A 41 -5.41 3.46 9.66
C LYS A 41 -4.16 3.30 8.80
N CYS A 42 -3.84 2.07 8.44
CA CYS A 42 -2.67 1.75 7.65
C CYS A 42 -3.08 1.02 6.37
N ILE A 43 -2.46 1.42 5.27
CA ILE A 43 -2.44 0.69 4.02
C ILE A 43 -1.04 0.11 3.87
N SER A 44 -0.92 -1.19 3.70
CA SER A 44 0.37 -1.84 3.56
C SER A 44 0.35 -2.85 2.42
N TYR A 45 1.51 -3.29 2.01
CA TYR A 45 1.63 -4.19 0.86
C TYR A 45 2.74 -5.24 1.08
N ASN A 46 2.60 -6.34 0.36
CA ASN A 46 3.59 -7.41 0.22
C ASN A 46 4.36 -7.72 1.50
N GLY A 47 5.63 -7.38 1.55
CA GLY A 47 6.58 -7.79 2.60
C GLY A 47 6.36 -7.21 4.00
N ILE A 48 5.36 -6.38 4.26
CA ILE A 48 5.07 -5.87 5.62
C ILE A 48 4.83 -7.02 6.62
N CYS A 49 4.34 -8.15 6.15
CA CYS A 49 4.12 -9.35 6.95
C CYS A 49 5.40 -9.89 7.61
N LYS A 50 6.59 -9.53 7.13
CA LYS A 50 7.88 -9.84 7.77
C LYS A 50 7.97 -9.34 9.21
N PHE A 51 7.22 -8.29 9.54
CA PHE A 51 7.22 -7.66 10.87
C PHE A 51 6.13 -8.20 11.79
N PHE A 52 5.14 -8.94 11.29
CA PHE A 52 3.95 -9.34 12.06
C PHE A 52 4.22 -10.23 13.28
N SER A 53 5.36 -10.92 13.32
CA SER A 53 5.80 -11.65 14.50
C SER A 53 6.41 -10.76 15.60
N LYS A 54 6.73 -9.51 15.28
CA LYS A 54 7.49 -8.58 16.14
C LYS A 54 6.71 -7.33 16.52
N THR A 55 5.56 -7.06 15.88
CA THR A 55 4.71 -5.91 16.14
C THR A 55 3.24 -6.30 16.12
N PRO A 56 2.39 -5.65 16.94
CA PRO A 56 0.94 -5.83 16.88
C PRO A 56 0.30 -5.14 15.67
N LEU A 57 1.04 -4.33 14.91
CA LEU A 57 0.51 -3.65 13.73
C LEU A 57 -0.14 -4.65 12.77
N ARG A 58 -1.38 -4.37 12.41
CA ARG A 58 -2.08 -5.03 11.29
C ARG A 58 -2.70 -3.95 10.42
N PRO A 59 -2.45 -3.96 9.11
CA PRO A 59 -2.97 -2.93 8.22
C PRO A 59 -4.50 -2.99 8.13
N THR A 60 -5.12 -1.85 7.95
CA THR A 60 -6.55 -1.75 7.63
C THR A 60 -6.82 -2.28 6.22
N GLN A 61 -5.90 -1.97 5.30
CA GLN A 61 -5.88 -2.42 3.91
C GLN A 61 -4.55 -3.12 3.63
N TYR A 62 -4.60 -4.26 2.97
CA TYR A 62 -3.42 -5.00 2.56
C TYR A 62 -3.44 -5.30 1.07
N ILE A 63 -2.35 -5.00 0.38
CA ILE A 63 -2.17 -5.26 -1.05
C ILE A 63 -1.20 -6.42 -1.21
N LEU A 64 -1.64 -7.49 -1.85
CA LEU A 64 -0.79 -8.61 -2.23
C LEU A 64 -0.64 -8.62 -3.76
N SER A 65 0.45 -8.08 -4.25
CA SER A 65 0.78 -8.00 -5.67
C SER A 65 1.88 -8.98 -6.08
N ASN A 66 2.59 -9.56 -5.10
CA ASN A 66 3.68 -10.49 -5.32
C ASN A 66 3.49 -11.75 -4.44
N ALA A 67 3.29 -12.90 -5.09
CA ALA A 67 3.05 -14.19 -4.44
C ALA A 67 4.20 -14.67 -3.56
N GLU A 68 5.43 -14.24 -3.84
CA GLU A 68 6.61 -14.60 -3.04
C GLU A 68 6.47 -14.19 -1.57
N HIS A 69 5.83 -13.05 -1.32
CA HIS A 69 5.62 -12.56 0.03
C HIS A 69 4.63 -13.42 0.85
N TYR A 70 3.83 -14.24 0.20
CA TYR A 70 3.01 -15.24 0.87
C TYR A 70 3.85 -16.40 1.39
N LEU A 71 4.93 -16.77 0.68
CA LEU A 71 5.80 -17.87 1.08
C LEU A 71 6.47 -17.55 2.43
N GLY A 72 6.35 -18.42 3.38
CA GLY A 72 6.90 -18.24 4.74
C GLY A 72 6.11 -17.31 5.67
N ASN A 73 5.15 -16.53 5.14
CA ASN A 73 4.34 -15.59 5.91
C ASN A 73 2.83 -15.87 5.83
N GLY A 74 2.41 -16.91 5.12
CA GLY A 74 1.01 -17.22 4.83
C GLY A 74 0.12 -17.22 6.09
N LYS A 75 0.58 -17.81 7.19
CA LYS A 75 -0.18 -17.84 8.46
C LYS A 75 -0.58 -16.45 9.00
N TYR A 76 0.21 -15.43 8.73
CA TYR A 76 -0.11 -14.06 9.16
C TYR A 76 -1.07 -13.39 8.18
N ILE A 77 -0.89 -13.66 6.88
CA ILE A 77 -1.70 -13.10 5.81
C ILE A 77 -3.11 -13.70 5.87
N GLU A 78 -3.21 -15.02 6.03
CA GLU A 78 -4.47 -15.75 6.13
C GLU A 78 -5.32 -15.32 7.35
N ALA A 79 -4.66 -14.98 8.45
CA ALA A 79 -5.31 -14.57 9.69
C ALA A 79 -5.68 -13.07 9.74
N MET A 80 -5.31 -12.28 8.72
CA MET A 80 -5.62 -10.84 8.74
C MET A 80 -7.12 -10.58 8.59
N ASP A 81 -7.62 -9.68 9.42
CA ASP A 81 -8.96 -9.11 9.31
C ASP A 81 -8.95 -7.79 8.49
N SER A 82 -8.03 -7.70 7.56
CA SER A 82 -7.85 -6.55 6.69
C SER A 82 -8.70 -6.70 5.43
N PHE A 83 -9.03 -5.57 4.80
CA PHE A 83 -9.45 -5.61 3.41
C PHE A 83 -8.23 -5.97 2.56
N VAL A 84 -8.31 -7.06 1.80
CA VAL A 84 -7.22 -7.53 0.97
C VAL A 84 -7.50 -7.23 -0.49
N ALA A 85 -6.63 -6.46 -1.11
CA ALA A 85 -6.59 -6.25 -2.55
C ALA A 85 -5.49 -7.13 -3.16
N SER A 86 -5.81 -7.94 -4.17
CA SER A 86 -4.81 -8.82 -4.77
C SER A 86 -5.02 -9.02 -6.27
N ASN A 87 -3.91 -9.12 -7.00
CA ASN A 87 -3.87 -9.69 -8.35
C ASN A 87 -3.38 -11.15 -8.34
N VAL A 88 -3.05 -11.67 -7.16
CA VAL A 88 -2.53 -13.03 -6.95
C VAL A 88 -3.71 -13.94 -6.58
N THR A 89 -4.13 -14.79 -7.50
CA THR A 89 -5.33 -15.64 -7.34
C THR A 89 -5.02 -17.02 -6.74
N VAL A 90 -3.74 -17.42 -6.69
CA VAL A 90 -3.30 -18.77 -6.31
C VAL A 90 -3.67 -19.15 -4.89
N PHE A 91 -3.88 -18.17 -4.00
CA PHE A 91 -4.15 -18.39 -2.58
C PHE A 91 -5.56 -17.99 -2.17
N GLU A 92 -6.49 -17.87 -3.11
CA GLU A 92 -7.85 -17.37 -2.85
C GLU A 92 -8.54 -18.08 -1.68
N ASP A 93 -8.42 -19.40 -1.64
CA ASP A 93 -9.09 -20.23 -0.63
C ASP A 93 -8.42 -20.19 0.76
N LYS A 94 -7.30 -19.51 0.88
CA LYS A 94 -6.50 -19.47 2.11
C LYS A 94 -6.79 -18.27 3.01
N PHE A 95 -7.42 -17.23 2.48
CA PHE A 95 -7.67 -16.02 3.26
C PHE A 95 -8.87 -16.19 4.21
N ALA A 96 -8.75 -15.68 5.42
CA ALA A 96 -9.85 -15.66 6.40
C ALA A 96 -11.08 -14.88 5.90
N LYS A 97 -10.86 -13.82 5.15
CA LYS A 97 -11.87 -13.11 4.38
C LYS A 97 -11.54 -13.22 2.90
N LYS A 98 -12.56 -13.41 2.08
CA LYS A 98 -12.38 -13.46 0.62
C LYS A 98 -11.72 -12.17 0.14
N PRO A 99 -10.53 -12.23 -0.50
CA PRO A 99 -9.88 -11.07 -1.05
C PRO A 99 -10.74 -10.39 -2.12
N THR A 100 -10.62 -9.09 -2.20
CA THR A 100 -11.14 -8.36 -3.35
C THR A 100 -10.11 -8.43 -4.47
N TYR A 101 -10.45 -9.15 -5.53
CA TYR A 101 -9.57 -9.22 -6.69
C TYR A 101 -9.74 -7.97 -7.54
N PHE A 102 -8.65 -7.25 -7.69
CA PHE A 102 -8.56 -6.19 -8.67
C PHE A 102 -7.86 -6.72 -9.92
N ASN A 103 -8.36 -6.35 -11.06
CA ASN A 103 -7.58 -6.46 -12.26
C ASN A 103 -6.52 -5.35 -12.22
N ILE A 104 -5.39 -5.65 -11.59
CA ILE A 104 -4.26 -4.74 -11.55
C ILE A 104 -3.63 -4.76 -12.93
N MET A 105 -3.76 -3.68 -13.65
CA MET A 105 -3.08 -3.51 -14.93
C MET A 105 -1.59 -3.40 -14.71
N GLY A 106 -0.78 -3.81 -15.69
CA GLY A 106 0.68 -3.93 -15.57
C GLY A 106 1.47 -2.66 -15.23
N ASN A 107 0.79 -1.55 -15.00
CA ASN A 107 1.33 -0.28 -14.53
C ASN A 107 0.88 0.09 -13.09
N GLY A 108 0.40 -0.87 -12.31
CA GLY A 108 -0.07 -0.60 -10.96
C GLY A 108 -1.40 0.15 -10.87
N PHE A 109 -2.22 0.05 -11.89
CA PHE A 109 -3.46 0.78 -11.99
C PHE A 109 -4.67 -0.13 -11.73
N ILE A 110 -5.56 0.32 -10.85
CA ILE A 110 -6.87 -0.29 -10.64
C ILE A 110 -7.90 0.57 -11.38
N PRO A 111 -8.53 0.08 -12.46
CA PRO A 111 -9.36 0.91 -13.34
C PRO A 111 -10.54 1.60 -12.66
N GLN A 112 -11.07 1.02 -11.59
CA GLN A 112 -12.21 1.54 -10.85
C GLN A 112 -11.86 2.66 -9.88
N LEU A 113 -10.57 2.89 -9.63
CA LEU A 113 -10.08 3.92 -8.73
C LEU A 113 -9.63 5.18 -9.50
N PRO A 114 -9.40 6.32 -8.79
CA PRO A 114 -8.88 7.52 -9.42
C PRO A 114 -7.61 7.24 -10.21
N SER A 115 -7.57 7.64 -11.45
CA SER A 115 -6.40 7.55 -12.32
C SER A 115 -5.68 8.89 -12.37
N PHE A 116 -4.37 8.85 -12.18
CA PHE A 116 -3.51 10.04 -12.20
C PHE A 116 -2.71 10.15 -13.50
N GLY A 117 -3.16 9.51 -14.52
CA GLY A 117 -2.49 9.34 -15.80
C GLY A 117 -1.86 7.96 -15.91
N SER A 118 -1.98 7.36 -17.08
CA SER A 118 -1.31 6.12 -17.41
C SER A 118 -0.19 6.41 -18.40
N THR A 119 1.00 5.93 -18.09
CA THR A 119 2.04 5.81 -19.11
C THR A 119 1.79 4.49 -19.83
N GLN A 120 0.94 4.51 -20.84
CA GLN A 120 0.44 3.30 -21.50
C GLN A 120 1.54 2.44 -22.16
N HIS A 121 2.81 2.82 -22.16
CA HIS A 121 3.73 2.31 -23.16
C HIS A 121 5.15 1.93 -22.71
N SER A 122 5.51 1.96 -21.41
CA SER A 122 6.85 1.48 -21.05
C SER A 122 6.79 0.05 -20.49
N GLU A 123 7.63 -0.84 -21.03
CA GLU A 123 7.82 -2.18 -20.47
C GLU A 123 8.31 -2.14 -19.00
N ALA A 124 8.97 -1.06 -18.63
CA ALA A 124 9.46 -0.82 -17.27
C ALA A 124 8.30 -0.64 -16.27
N LEU A 125 7.15 -0.11 -16.70
CA LEU A 125 5.96 0.09 -15.87
C LEU A 125 4.96 -1.08 -15.93
N ARG A 126 5.27 -2.18 -16.57
CA ARG A 126 4.52 -3.43 -16.45
C ARG A 126 4.60 -4.06 -15.05
N ARG A 127 5.26 -3.38 -14.14
CA ARG A 127 5.43 -3.80 -12.75
C ARG A 127 4.50 -2.98 -11.89
N VAL A 128 3.72 -3.65 -11.08
CA VAL A 128 2.81 -2.98 -10.17
C VAL A 128 3.61 -2.11 -9.22
N ASP A 129 3.34 -0.84 -9.25
CA ASP A 129 3.79 0.06 -8.21
C ASP A 129 2.80 -0.03 -7.04
N ASP A 130 3.18 -0.77 -6.03
CA ASP A 130 2.36 -0.96 -4.83
C ASP A 130 2.06 0.36 -4.11
N LEU A 131 3.02 1.29 -4.13
CA LEU A 131 2.80 2.63 -3.58
C LEU A 131 1.72 3.39 -4.36
N TYR A 132 1.72 3.28 -5.69
CA TYR A 132 0.69 3.91 -6.52
C TYR A 132 -0.71 3.34 -6.22
N ILE A 133 -0.82 2.02 -6.09
CA ILE A 133 -2.08 1.36 -5.71
C ILE A 133 -2.53 1.81 -4.32
N ALA A 134 -1.62 1.87 -3.36
CA ALA A 134 -1.92 2.31 -2.01
C ALA A 134 -2.42 3.77 -2.00
N LEU A 135 -1.81 4.64 -2.80
CA LEU A 135 -2.27 6.03 -2.97
C LEU A 135 -3.63 6.12 -3.66
N GLN A 136 -3.89 5.28 -4.68
CA GLN A 136 -5.23 5.21 -5.29
C GLN A 136 -6.29 4.83 -4.25
N LEU A 137 -6.03 3.80 -3.44
CA LEU A 137 -6.95 3.37 -2.38
C LEU A 137 -7.15 4.47 -1.34
N ALA A 138 -6.08 5.07 -0.83
CA ALA A 138 -6.16 6.11 0.18
C ALA A 138 -7.01 7.31 -0.28
N LEU A 139 -6.80 7.77 -1.50
CA LEU A 139 -7.57 8.88 -2.08
C LEU A 139 -9.04 8.49 -2.34
N TYR A 140 -9.30 7.26 -2.77
CA TYR A 140 -10.64 6.76 -2.99
C TYR A 140 -11.45 6.61 -1.68
N GLU A 141 -10.77 6.21 -0.60
CA GLU A 141 -11.36 6.05 0.73
C GLU A 141 -11.57 7.39 1.45
N GLY A 142 -11.08 8.50 0.88
CA GLY A 142 -11.35 9.86 1.35
C GLY A 142 -10.45 10.33 2.48
N PHE A 143 -9.29 9.73 2.68
CA PHE A 143 -8.32 10.23 3.66
C PHE A 143 -7.89 11.66 3.31
N SER A 144 -7.78 12.52 4.33
CA SER A 144 -7.36 13.91 4.17
C SER A 144 -5.87 14.12 4.37
N GLU A 145 -5.20 13.21 5.08
CA GLU A 145 -3.76 13.20 5.30
C GLU A 145 -3.21 11.80 5.05
N ILE A 146 -2.16 11.72 4.24
CA ILE A 146 -1.51 10.46 3.85
C ILE A 146 -0.03 10.56 4.14
N TYR A 147 0.50 9.62 4.93
CA TYR A 147 1.89 9.56 5.34
C TYR A 147 2.57 8.33 4.73
N ILE A 148 3.62 8.51 3.93
CA ILE A 148 4.35 7.43 3.26
C ILE A 148 5.59 7.08 4.07
N TYR A 149 5.63 5.86 4.62
CA TYR A 149 6.72 5.36 5.46
C TYR A 149 7.22 3.99 4.99
N GLY A 150 8.52 3.77 5.03
CA GLY A 150 9.13 2.47 4.69
C GLY A 150 9.20 2.16 3.19
N PHE A 151 9.29 3.20 2.36
CA PHE A 151 9.55 3.11 0.92
C PHE A 151 11.02 3.50 0.65
N ASP A 152 11.73 2.73 -0.17
CA ASP A 152 13.16 2.93 -0.46
C ASP A 152 13.43 3.38 -1.91
N GLY A 153 12.40 3.58 -2.71
CA GLY A 153 12.55 3.96 -4.10
C GLY A 153 12.95 2.81 -5.03
N ILE A 154 12.87 1.57 -4.56
CA ILE A 154 13.23 0.39 -5.32
C ILE A 154 11.98 -0.45 -5.58
N TYR A 155 11.83 -0.93 -6.81
CA TYR A 155 10.78 -1.88 -7.18
C TYR A 155 11.20 -3.31 -6.91
N ASP A 156 10.25 -4.09 -6.46
CA ASP A 156 10.32 -5.54 -6.55
C ASP A 156 9.63 -6.02 -7.85
N ALA A 157 10.17 -7.06 -8.47
CA ALA A 157 9.51 -7.67 -9.63
C ALA A 157 8.16 -8.24 -9.23
N GLN A 158 7.17 -8.12 -10.11
CA GLN A 158 5.89 -8.81 -9.91
C GLN A 158 6.05 -10.30 -10.17
N ILE A 159 5.63 -11.07 -9.18
CA ILE A 159 5.53 -12.52 -9.27
C ILE A 159 4.09 -12.89 -8.88
N THR A 160 3.32 -13.30 -9.87
CA THR A 160 1.88 -13.54 -9.70
C THR A 160 1.52 -15.02 -9.59
N SER A 161 2.45 -15.93 -9.91
CA SER A 161 2.25 -17.36 -9.78
C SER A 161 3.15 -17.98 -8.71
N TYR A 162 2.68 -19.08 -8.13
CA TYR A 162 3.44 -19.84 -7.14
C TYR A 162 4.70 -20.47 -7.75
N GLU A 163 4.59 -21.00 -8.97
CA GLU A 163 5.70 -21.64 -9.68
C GLU A 163 6.80 -20.62 -9.99
N GLU A 164 6.43 -19.41 -10.38
CA GLU A 164 7.37 -18.32 -10.63
C GLU A 164 8.06 -17.88 -9.34
N ALA A 165 7.34 -17.83 -8.22
CA ALA A 165 7.87 -17.47 -6.91
C ALA A 165 8.94 -18.46 -6.39
N LEU A 166 8.84 -19.73 -6.78
CA LEU A 166 9.81 -20.77 -6.37
C LEU A 166 11.14 -20.72 -7.14
N VAL A 167 11.18 -20.06 -8.31
CA VAL A 167 12.33 -20.13 -9.24
C VAL A 167 13.05 -18.80 -9.40
N ASN A 168 12.48 -17.69 -8.97
CA ASN A 168 13.05 -16.37 -9.19
C ASN A 168 13.68 -15.80 -7.92
N ASP A 169 14.93 -15.33 -8.06
CA ASP A 169 15.52 -14.40 -7.12
C ASP A 169 14.81 -13.04 -7.21
N GLU A 170 14.63 -12.37 -6.07
CA GLU A 170 14.10 -11.00 -6.00
C GLU A 170 14.84 -10.08 -6.98
N LYS A 171 14.18 -9.69 -8.06
CA LYS A 171 14.71 -8.69 -8.97
C LYS A 171 14.33 -7.31 -8.48
N LYS A 172 15.33 -6.51 -8.15
CA LYS A 172 15.18 -5.12 -7.71
C LYS A 172 15.57 -4.17 -8.85
N TYR A 173 14.84 -3.09 -8.93
CA TYR A 173 15.04 -2.08 -9.96
C TYR A 173 14.93 -0.69 -9.35
N ASP A 174 15.72 0.24 -9.84
CA ASP A 174 15.59 1.65 -9.46
C ASP A 174 14.21 2.19 -9.80
N TYR A 175 13.73 3.12 -8.98
CA TYR A 175 12.42 3.74 -9.19
C TYR A 175 12.45 4.63 -10.44
N PRO A 176 11.74 4.28 -11.52
CA PRO A 176 11.90 4.93 -12.81
C PRO A 176 11.31 6.34 -12.84
N GLU A 177 11.81 7.15 -13.76
CA GLU A 177 11.39 8.54 -13.94
C GLU A 177 9.89 8.66 -14.27
N GLU A 178 9.35 7.69 -15.00
CA GLU A 178 7.92 7.64 -15.33
C GLU A 178 7.06 7.45 -14.09
N ALA A 179 7.50 6.64 -13.13
CA ALA A 179 6.79 6.48 -11.87
C ALA A 179 6.85 7.75 -11.02
N GLN A 180 7.96 8.48 -11.05
CA GLN A 180 8.06 9.80 -10.43
C GLN A 180 7.07 10.78 -11.06
N THR A 181 6.86 10.71 -12.36
CA THR A 181 5.85 11.52 -13.07
C THR A 181 4.45 11.18 -12.60
N LEU A 182 4.13 9.89 -12.43
CA LEU A 182 2.84 9.48 -11.85
C LEU A 182 2.63 10.02 -10.44
N LEU A 183 3.67 9.98 -9.59
CA LEU A 183 3.58 10.53 -8.23
C LEU A 183 3.39 12.06 -8.22
N LYS A 184 3.97 12.79 -9.17
CA LYS A 184 3.71 14.22 -9.35
C LYS A 184 2.25 14.47 -9.72
N ASN A 185 1.66 13.63 -10.57
CA ASN A 185 0.24 13.70 -10.92
C ASN A 185 -0.63 13.38 -9.70
N VAL A 186 -0.28 12.38 -8.89
CA VAL A 186 -0.94 12.09 -7.62
C VAL A 186 -0.93 13.31 -6.71
N LYS A 187 0.22 13.97 -6.54
CA LYS A 187 0.34 15.19 -5.75
C LYS A 187 -0.60 16.28 -6.25
N THR A 188 -0.64 16.51 -7.55
CA THR A 188 -1.50 17.52 -8.16
C THR A 188 -2.98 17.22 -7.89
N TYR A 189 -3.39 15.99 -8.08
CA TYR A 189 -4.76 15.55 -7.78
C TYR A 189 -5.09 15.71 -6.29
N ALA A 190 -4.24 15.22 -5.39
CA ALA A 190 -4.42 15.31 -3.95
C ALA A 190 -4.57 16.78 -3.51
N SER A 191 -3.70 17.66 -4.00
CA SER A 191 -3.76 19.09 -3.70
C SER A 191 -5.07 19.72 -4.15
N SER A 192 -5.58 19.37 -5.33
CA SER A 192 -6.87 19.85 -5.83
C SER A 192 -8.07 19.34 -5.03
N ALA A 193 -7.93 18.17 -4.41
CA ALA A 193 -8.92 17.55 -3.53
C ALA A 193 -8.80 17.99 -2.05
N GLY A 194 -7.83 18.85 -1.70
CA GLY A 194 -7.57 19.26 -0.33
C GLY A 194 -6.92 18.19 0.53
N VAL A 195 -6.23 17.22 -0.08
CA VAL A 195 -5.53 16.13 0.60
C VAL A 195 -4.04 16.44 0.69
N SER A 196 -3.45 16.26 1.87
CA SER A 196 -2.02 16.40 2.13
C SER A 196 -1.33 15.05 2.09
N ILE A 197 -0.19 14.97 1.37
CA ILE A 197 0.64 13.76 1.31
C ILE A 197 2.03 14.12 1.85
N TYR A 198 2.54 13.30 2.76
CA TYR A 198 3.82 13.51 3.45
C TYR A 198 4.80 12.37 3.20
N ASN A 199 6.07 12.71 2.99
CA ASN A 199 7.17 11.76 2.88
C ASN A 199 7.80 11.54 4.26
N MET A 200 7.65 10.34 4.83
CA MET A 200 8.31 9.91 6.06
C MET A 200 9.44 8.90 5.79
N SER A 201 9.68 8.55 4.53
CA SER A 201 10.73 7.60 4.16
C SER A 201 12.10 8.24 3.98
N GLY A 202 12.16 9.57 3.86
CA GLY A 202 13.42 10.32 3.75
C GLY A 202 14.19 10.08 2.45
N ILE A 203 13.52 9.64 1.39
CA ILE A 203 14.15 9.31 0.10
C ILE A 203 13.87 10.38 -0.97
N ASP A 204 14.83 10.58 -1.86
CA ASP A 204 14.79 11.63 -2.88
C ASP A 204 13.67 11.44 -3.91
N SER A 205 13.32 10.21 -4.25
CA SER A 205 12.24 9.92 -5.19
C SER A 205 10.85 10.39 -4.71
N LEU A 206 10.70 10.69 -3.42
CA LEU A 206 9.48 11.25 -2.82
C LEU A 206 9.61 12.72 -2.40
N ASN A 207 10.69 13.43 -2.78
CA ASN A 207 10.92 14.84 -2.41
C ASN A 207 9.87 15.81 -2.98
N MET A 208 8.98 15.36 -3.87
CA MET A 208 7.82 16.15 -4.26
C MET A 208 6.79 16.31 -3.15
N PHE A 209 6.77 15.43 -2.15
CA PHE A 209 5.91 15.52 -0.97
C PHE A 209 6.67 16.20 0.18
N GLU A 210 5.94 16.91 1.05
CA GLU A 210 6.52 17.53 2.23
C GLU A 210 7.09 16.46 3.17
N SER A 211 8.31 16.68 3.66
CA SER A 211 8.94 15.75 4.62
C SER A 211 8.29 15.87 6.00
N ARG A 212 8.05 14.73 6.64
CA ARG A 212 7.57 14.62 8.03
C ARG A 212 8.29 13.50 8.75
N THR A 213 8.42 13.68 10.08
CA THR A 213 8.99 12.67 10.99
C THR A 213 7.96 12.29 12.06
N PHE A 214 8.16 11.16 12.73
CA PHE A 214 7.22 10.66 13.74
C PHE A 214 7.02 11.61 14.93
N ASP A 215 8.05 12.34 15.32
CA ASP A 215 8.00 13.33 16.42
C ASP A 215 7.16 14.57 16.09
N GLN A 216 6.87 14.81 14.81
CA GLN A 216 6.00 15.89 14.35
C GLN A 216 4.51 15.49 14.29
N ILE A 217 4.18 14.25 14.62
CA ILE A 217 2.84 13.70 14.53
C ILE A 217 2.28 13.45 15.93
N ASP A 218 1.11 14.00 16.23
CA ASP A 218 0.42 13.73 17.49
C ASP A 218 -0.32 12.38 17.43
N PHE A 219 0.15 11.41 18.20
CA PHE A 219 -0.46 10.09 18.39
C PHE A 219 -1.31 10.01 19.67
N SER A 220 -1.46 11.10 20.43
CA SER A 220 -2.19 11.09 21.70
C SER A 220 -3.67 10.79 21.56
N THR A 221 -4.28 11.26 20.48
CA THR A 221 -5.70 11.04 20.17
C THR A 221 -6.02 9.58 19.89
N THR A 222 -5.09 8.83 19.34
CA THR A 222 -5.26 7.40 19.02
C THR A 222 -5.22 6.52 20.28
N LYS A 223 -4.52 6.95 21.33
CA LYS A 223 -4.47 6.23 22.62
C LYS A 223 -5.77 6.27 23.43
N LEU A 224 -6.61 7.25 23.19
CA LEU A 224 -7.90 7.40 23.92
C LEU A 224 -8.94 6.39 23.48
N LEU A 225 -8.93 5.91 22.24
CA LEU A 225 -9.88 4.92 21.73
C LEU A 225 -9.57 3.49 22.18
N SER A 226 -8.36 3.23 22.69
CA SER A 226 -7.97 1.90 23.19
C SER A 226 -8.35 1.63 24.65
N LYS A 227 -9.06 2.56 25.32
CA LYS A 227 -9.51 2.43 26.73
C LYS A 227 -11.02 2.36 26.90
N ILE A 228 -11.78 2.26 25.81
CA ILE A 228 -13.21 2.00 25.78
C ILE A 228 -13.46 0.62 25.17
#